data_966dc080bad156a7a151de8ab3073f12
#
_entry.id   966dc080bad156a7a151de8ab3073f12
#
_cell.length_a   1.000
_cell.length_b   1.000
_cell.length_c   1.000
_cell.angle_alpha   90.00
_cell.angle_beta   90.00
_cell.angle_gamma   90.00
#
_symmetry.space_group_name_H-M   'P 1'
#
loop_
_entity.id
_entity.type
_entity.pdbx_description
1 polymer ?
#
loop_
_entity_poly.entity_id
_entity_poly.type
_entity_poly.pdbx_seq_one_letter_code
_entity_poly.pdbx_strand_id
1 'polypeptide(L)'
;RGQGFLDARVGYRVDVEESAQDIAVTFTVVEGDRYNIESIEIVGNEVFTTEELLNLTELYVDEPVLQKKLDDGAKAMQKKYGEQGYIFAFVEPVRVFSSTPGLVRVSFEITEGEQIHVGRVVVRGNERTRDKVVRRAVELFPDDVYNLTKAKEGEENLRATQIFQSASVVPVGDQPGVRDVLVTIDESQKAGNF
;
A
#
# COMPACT_ATOMS: atom_id res chain seq x y z
N ARG A 1 19.92 2.89 -5.47
CA ARG A 1 19.28 1.91 -4.55
C ARG A 1 18.60 0.72 -5.27
N GLY A 2 18.52 0.74 -6.58
CA GLY A 2 17.84 -0.30 -7.36
C GLY A 2 18.65 -1.56 -7.70
N GLN A 3 19.86 -1.75 -7.13
CA GLN A 3 20.73 -2.90 -7.43
C GLN A 3 21.43 -3.45 -6.18
N GLY A 4 20.90 -3.27 -4.98
CA GLY A 4 21.48 -3.77 -3.73
C GLY A 4 22.49 -2.84 -3.05
N PHE A 5 22.68 -1.64 -3.57
CA PHE A 5 23.54 -0.61 -2.95
C PHE A 5 22.76 0.17 -1.89
N LEU A 6 22.87 -0.24 -0.63
CA LEU A 6 22.11 0.35 0.48
C LEU A 6 22.69 1.70 0.94
N ASP A 7 24.00 1.86 0.81
CA ASP A 7 24.74 3.04 1.28
C ASP A 7 25.01 4.07 0.18
N ALA A 8 24.31 3.96 -0.97
CA ALA A 8 24.48 4.87 -2.07
C ALA A 8 24.19 6.32 -1.67
N ARG A 9 25.16 7.19 -1.89
CA ARG A 9 25.09 8.64 -1.65
C ARG A 9 25.17 9.38 -2.97
N VAL A 10 24.28 10.36 -3.14
CA VAL A 10 24.28 11.23 -4.31
C VAL A 10 24.56 12.65 -3.83
N GLY A 11 25.70 13.19 -4.24
CA GLY A 11 26.00 14.61 -4.13
C GLY A 11 25.69 15.33 -5.44
N TYR A 12 25.45 16.62 -5.40
CA TYR A 12 25.38 17.45 -6.61
C TYR A 12 26.19 18.73 -6.42
N ARG A 13 26.72 19.22 -7.51
CA ARG A 13 27.39 20.51 -7.62
C ARG A 13 26.78 21.29 -8.78
N VAL A 14 26.49 22.54 -8.53
CA VAL A 14 25.98 23.45 -9.57
C VAL A 14 27.10 24.45 -9.88
N ASP A 15 27.58 24.43 -11.10
CA ASP A 15 28.51 25.40 -11.63
C ASP A 15 27.75 26.38 -12.54
N VAL A 16 27.76 27.65 -12.18
CA VAL A 16 27.11 28.74 -12.96
C VAL A 16 28.23 29.49 -13.66
N GLU A 17 28.25 29.42 -14.98
CA GLU A 17 29.14 30.23 -15.80
C GLU A 17 28.46 31.56 -16.13
N GLU A 18 28.90 32.64 -15.49
CA GLU A 18 28.30 33.99 -15.66
C GLU A 18 28.32 34.52 -17.09
N SER A 19 29.20 33.97 -17.95
CA SER A 19 29.41 34.42 -19.33
C SER A 19 28.53 33.72 -20.38
N ALA A 20 27.96 32.54 -20.06
CA ALA A 20 27.35 31.69 -21.08
C ALA A 20 25.82 31.45 -20.91
N GLN A 21 25.17 31.98 -19.88
CA GLN A 21 23.78 31.64 -19.52
C GLN A 21 23.52 30.13 -19.34
N ASP A 22 24.56 29.34 -19.21
CA ASP A 22 24.49 27.91 -19.02
C ASP A 22 24.71 27.54 -17.55
N ILE A 23 23.91 26.58 -17.05
CA ILE A 23 24.04 26.00 -15.72
C ILE A 23 24.44 24.55 -15.90
N ALA A 24 25.63 24.18 -15.41
CA ALA A 24 26.07 22.80 -15.37
C ALA A 24 25.77 22.20 -13.99
N VAL A 25 25.04 21.10 -13.97
CA VAL A 25 24.77 20.34 -12.74
C VAL A 25 25.50 19.01 -12.81
N THR A 26 26.51 18.85 -11.94
CA THR A 26 27.29 17.63 -11.85
C THR A 26 26.79 16.77 -10.68
N PHE A 27 26.35 15.55 -10.96
CA PHE A 27 25.98 14.57 -9.94
C PHE A 27 27.16 13.64 -9.66
N THR A 28 27.53 13.54 -8.38
CA THR A 28 28.53 12.57 -7.91
C THR A 28 27.81 11.47 -7.19
N VAL A 29 27.96 10.22 -7.66
CA VAL A 29 27.33 9.05 -7.05
C VAL A 29 28.43 8.19 -6.43
N VAL A 30 28.29 7.91 -5.13
CA VAL A 30 29.09 6.92 -4.40
C VAL A 30 28.18 5.76 -4.11
N GLU A 31 28.37 4.65 -4.81
CA GLU A 31 27.44 3.50 -4.76
C GLU A 31 27.49 2.75 -3.42
N GLY A 32 28.64 2.73 -2.75
CA GLY A 32 28.85 1.93 -1.53
C GLY A 32 28.96 0.43 -1.82
N ASP A 33 28.81 -0.38 -0.79
CA ASP A 33 28.86 -1.83 -0.90
C ASP A 33 27.51 -2.42 -1.33
N ARG A 34 27.58 -3.53 -2.07
CA ARG A 34 26.40 -4.31 -2.45
C ARG A 34 26.14 -5.35 -1.38
N TYR A 35 24.89 -5.42 -0.91
CA TYR A 35 24.47 -6.35 0.14
C TYR A 35 23.56 -7.44 -0.44
N ASN A 36 23.84 -8.70 -0.04
CA ASN A 36 22.99 -9.85 -0.31
C ASN A 36 22.20 -10.23 0.95
N ILE A 37 21.06 -10.89 0.76
CA ILE A 37 20.19 -11.35 1.84
C ILE A 37 20.78 -12.59 2.50
N GLU A 38 21.10 -12.51 3.79
CA GLU A 38 21.55 -13.64 4.62
C GLU A 38 20.38 -14.51 5.09
N SER A 39 19.32 -13.87 5.58
CA SER A 39 18.09 -14.53 6.03
C SER A 39 16.88 -13.61 5.88
N ILE A 40 15.69 -14.21 5.81
CA ILE A 40 14.42 -13.52 5.79
C ILE A 40 13.57 -14.06 6.92
N GLU A 41 13.10 -13.18 7.78
CA GLU A 41 12.27 -13.51 8.95
C GLU A 41 10.96 -12.72 8.91
N ILE A 42 9.90 -13.29 9.48
CA ILE A 42 8.63 -12.61 9.71
C ILE A 42 8.31 -12.73 11.19
N VAL A 43 7.96 -11.60 11.81
CA VAL A 43 7.71 -11.51 13.25
C VAL A 43 6.36 -10.82 13.49
N GLY A 44 5.58 -11.32 14.45
CA GLY A 44 4.29 -10.72 14.84
C GLY A 44 3.10 -11.21 14.03
N ASN A 45 3.28 -12.24 13.19
CA ASN A 45 2.20 -12.88 12.43
C ASN A 45 1.54 -13.98 13.25
N GLU A 46 0.28 -13.80 13.63
CA GLU A 46 -0.57 -14.79 14.32
C GLU A 46 -1.67 -15.33 13.39
N VAL A 47 -2.21 -14.50 12.51
CA VAL A 47 -3.32 -14.81 11.60
C VAL A 47 -2.89 -15.63 10.39
N PHE A 48 -1.74 -15.33 9.82
CA PHE A 48 -1.19 -16.04 8.67
C PHE A 48 0.10 -16.74 9.02
N THR A 49 0.36 -17.87 8.36
CA THR A 49 1.63 -18.58 8.54
C THR A 49 2.79 -17.80 7.90
N THR A 50 3.98 -17.99 8.44
CA THR A 50 5.22 -17.40 7.87
C THR A 50 5.39 -17.81 6.40
N GLU A 51 5.11 -19.05 6.04
CA GLU A 51 5.22 -19.54 4.67
C GLU A 51 4.27 -18.83 3.72
N GLU A 52 3.00 -18.63 4.12
CA GLU A 52 2.02 -17.88 3.30
C GLU A 52 2.46 -16.45 3.03
N LEU A 53 3.06 -15.79 4.03
CA LEU A 53 3.52 -14.42 3.91
C LEU A 53 4.81 -14.31 3.10
N LEU A 54 5.76 -15.24 3.29
CA LEU A 54 6.99 -15.29 2.50
C LEU A 54 6.71 -15.49 1.01
N ASN A 55 5.71 -16.31 0.67
CA ASN A 55 5.30 -16.54 -0.71
C ASN A 55 4.75 -15.28 -1.42
N LEU A 56 4.41 -14.23 -0.67
CA LEU A 56 4.00 -12.93 -1.23
C LEU A 56 5.19 -12.04 -1.58
N THR A 57 6.39 -12.39 -1.11
CA THR A 57 7.62 -11.66 -1.42
C THR A 57 8.33 -12.33 -2.60
N GLU A 58 9.02 -11.54 -3.37
CA GLU A 58 9.93 -12.04 -4.40
C GLU A 58 11.39 -11.98 -3.90
N LEU A 59 11.59 -12.32 -2.62
CA LEU A 59 12.88 -12.27 -1.95
C LEU A 59 13.45 -13.67 -1.77
N TYR A 60 14.73 -13.83 -2.05
CA TYR A 60 15.46 -15.09 -1.87
C TYR A 60 16.78 -14.83 -1.17
N VAL A 61 17.20 -15.79 -0.35
CA VAL A 61 18.53 -15.79 0.29
C VAL A 61 19.60 -15.79 -0.81
N ASP A 62 20.74 -15.18 -0.54
CA ASP A 62 21.87 -14.96 -1.45
C ASP A 62 21.62 -13.98 -2.61
N GLU A 63 20.40 -13.48 -2.80
CA GLU A 63 20.11 -12.43 -3.78
C GLU A 63 20.41 -11.03 -3.22
N PRO A 64 20.69 -10.05 -4.12
CA PRO A 64 20.85 -8.66 -3.72
C PRO A 64 19.58 -8.10 -3.08
N VAL A 65 19.74 -7.41 -1.95
CA VAL A 65 18.62 -6.75 -1.30
C VAL A 65 18.20 -5.53 -2.11
N LEU A 66 16.97 -5.54 -2.61
CA LEU A 66 16.38 -4.44 -3.37
C LEU A 66 15.29 -3.78 -2.53
N GLN A 67 15.44 -2.47 -2.24
CA GLN A 67 14.44 -1.73 -1.45
C GLN A 67 13.03 -1.88 -2.02
N LYS A 68 12.91 -1.82 -3.34
CA LYS A 68 11.62 -1.98 -4.01
C LYS A 68 10.96 -3.33 -3.69
N LYS A 69 11.72 -4.44 -3.73
CA LYS A 69 11.17 -5.77 -3.40
C LYS A 69 10.71 -5.85 -1.94
N LEU A 70 11.44 -5.20 -1.01
CA LEU A 70 11.04 -5.11 0.39
C LEU A 70 9.71 -4.37 0.54
N ASP A 71 9.61 -3.19 -0.08
CA ASP A 71 8.41 -2.36 -0.02
C ASP A 71 7.20 -3.04 -0.69
N ASP A 72 7.42 -3.71 -1.82
CA ASP A 72 6.37 -4.43 -2.55
C ASP A 72 5.90 -5.67 -1.75
N GLY A 73 6.83 -6.40 -1.12
CA GLY A 73 6.50 -7.51 -0.21
C GLY A 73 5.68 -7.05 0.99
N ALA A 74 6.09 -5.97 1.66
CA ALA A 74 5.33 -5.39 2.79
C ALA A 74 3.92 -4.97 2.37
N LYS A 75 3.77 -4.33 1.20
CA LYS A 75 2.44 -3.95 0.66
C LYS A 75 1.58 -5.16 0.32
N ALA A 76 2.17 -6.21 -0.23
CA ALA A 76 1.45 -7.44 -0.55
C ALA A 76 0.93 -8.13 0.72
N MET A 77 1.74 -8.17 1.79
CA MET A 77 1.31 -8.65 3.09
C MET A 77 0.19 -7.78 3.68
N GLN A 78 0.35 -6.45 3.71
CA GLN A 78 -0.70 -5.54 4.18
C GLN A 78 -2.00 -5.71 3.41
N LYS A 79 -1.93 -5.89 2.09
CA LYS A 79 -3.10 -6.16 1.26
C LYS A 79 -3.80 -7.45 1.69
N LYS A 80 -3.04 -8.54 1.89
CA LYS A 80 -3.59 -9.83 2.35
C LYS A 80 -4.30 -9.70 3.70
N TYR A 81 -3.72 -8.98 4.65
CA TYR A 81 -4.35 -8.67 5.94
C TYR A 81 -5.63 -7.86 5.75
N GLY A 82 -5.59 -6.82 4.92
CA GLY A 82 -6.75 -5.98 4.64
C GLY A 82 -7.91 -6.70 3.95
N GLU A 83 -7.64 -7.77 3.20
CA GLU A 83 -8.67 -8.65 2.61
C GLU A 83 -9.40 -9.50 3.64
N GLN A 84 -8.79 -9.71 4.80
CA GLN A 84 -9.34 -10.47 5.93
C GLN A 84 -9.78 -9.57 7.09
N GLY A 85 -10.00 -8.29 6.85
CA GLY A 85 -10.53 -7.36 7.83
C GLY A 85 -9.49 -6.69 8.73
N TYR A 86 -8.24 -7.05 8.65
CA TYR A 86 -7.16 -6.42 9.43
C TYR A 86 -6.71 -5.13 8.73
N ILE A 87 -7.62 -4.16 8.62
CA ILE A 87 -7.43 -2.94 7.82
C ILE A 87 -6.39 -1.98 8.40
N PHE A 88 -6.02 -2.17 9.65
CA PHE A 88 -4.98 -1.40 10.35
C PHE A 88 -3.67 -2.17 10.49
N ALA A 89 -3.57 -3.34 9.84
CA ALA A 89 -2.33 -4.10 9.84
C ALA A 89 -1.19 -3.28 9.25
N PHE A 90 -0.09 -3.26 9.96
CA PHE A 90 1.13 -2.57 9.57
C PHE A 90 2.27 -3.56 9.42
N VAL A 91 2.99 -3.47 8.33
CA VAL A 91 4.13 -4.33 8.02
C VAL A 91 5.32 -3.45 7.70
N GLU A 92 6.37 -3.55 8.51
CA GLU A 92 7.60 -2.78 8.36
C GLU A 92 8.77 -3.70 7.98
N PRO A 93 9.41 -3.49 6.82
CA PRO A 93 10.61 -4.21 6.48
C PRO A 93 11.83 -3.60 7.19
N VAL A 94 12.42 -4.37 8.09
CA VAL A 94 13.61 -4.00 8.87
C VAL A 94 14.83 -4.71 8.29
N ARG A 95 15.96 -4.01 8.24
CA ARG A 95 17.25 -4.54 7.77
C ARG A 95 18.28 -4.44 8.88
N VAL A 96 18.93 -5.56 9.16
CA VAL A 96 20.01 -5.63 10.14
C VAL A 96 21.28 -6.11 9.43
N PHE A 97 22.29 -5.26 9.39
CA PHE A 97 23.59 -5.63 8.79
C PHE A 97 24.20 -6.78 9.58
N SER A 98 24.65 -7.79 8.86
CA SER A 98 25.34 -8.95 9.45
C SER A 98 26.75 -8.56 9.91
N SER A 99 27.33 -9.36 10.80
CA SER A 99 28.74 -9.27 11.14
C SER A 99 29.65 -9.69 9.96
N THR A 100 29.09 -10.43 9.00
CA THR A 100 29.77 -10.79 7.76
C THR A 100 29.61 -9.66 6.75
N PRO A 101 30.70 -9.09 6.24
CA PRO A 101 30.63 -8.01 5.26
C PRO A 101 29.83 -8.41 4.00
N GLY A 102 29.03 -7.49 3.50
CA GLY A 102 28.20 -7.71 2.29
C GLY A 102 26.92 -8.52 2.51
N LEU A 103 26.61 -8.88 3.77
CA LEU A 103 25.36 -9.58 4.11
C LEU A 103 24.44 -8.73 4.98
N VAL A 104 23.13 -8.92 4.78
CA VAL A 104 22.08 -8.26 5.56
C VAL A 104 20.95 -9.25 5.86
N ARG A 105 20.45 -9.22 7.08
CA ARG A 105 19.24 -9.94 7.48
C ARG A 105 18.04 -9.03 7.26
N VAL A 106 16.98 -9.58 6.69
CA VAL A 106 15.71 -8.89 6.45
C VAL A 106 14.68 -9.46 7.41
N SER A 107 13.97 -8.60 8.13
CA SER A 107 12.84 -8.98 8.98
C SER A 107 11.63 -8.15 8.58
N PHE A 108 10.46 -8.79 8.43
CA PHE A 108 9.19 -8.09 8.33
C PHE A 108 8.52 -8.10 9.70
N GLU A 109 8.45 -6.92 10.32
CA GLU A 109 7.77 -6.75 11.61
C GLU A 109 6.30 -6.40 11.36
N ILE A 110 5.41 -7.24 11.89
CA ILE A 110 3.96 -7.14 11.64
C ILE A 110 3.26 -6.76 12.93
N THR A 111 2.40 -5.74 12.84
CA THR A 111 1.38 -5.43 13.83
C THR A 111 0.02 -5.64 13.19
N GLU A 112 -0.67 -6.72 13.53
CA GLU A 112 -1.90 -7.14 12.85
C GLU A 112 -3.10 -6.25 13.17
N GLY A 113 -3.19 -5.81 14.43
CA GLY A 113 -4.36 -5.10 14.95
C GLY A 113 -5.58 -6.02 15.14
N GLU A 114 -6.76 -5.43 15.21
CA GLU A 114 -8.03 -6.16 15.34
C GLU A 114 -8.71 -6.38 13.99
N GLN A 115 -9.44 -7.48 13.88
CA GLN A 115 -10.28 -7.74 12.70
C GLN A 115 -11.51 -6.84 12.73
N ILE A 116 -11.78 -6.16 11.64
CA ILE A 116 -12.88 -5.20 11.50
C ILE A 116 -14.03 -5.81 10.69
N HIS A 117 -15.24 -5.66 11.21
CA HIS A 117 -16.48 -5.97 10.53
C HIS A 117 -17.16 -4.70 10.02
N VAL A 118 -17.94 -4.85 8.97
CA VAL A 118 -18.74 -3.77 8.39
C VAL A 118 -19.93 -3.48 9.30
N GLY A 119 -20.03 -2.26 9.76
CA GLY A 119 -21.23 -1.75 10.42
C GLY A 119 -22.28 -1.33 9.38
N ARG A 120 -22.76 -0.10 9.46
CA ARG A 120 -23.69 0.45 8.49
C ARG A 120 -22.94 0.91 7.24
N VAL A 121 -23.57 0.73 6.08
CA VAL A 121 -23.11 1.35 4.84
C VAL A 121 -23.91 2.62 4.61
N VAL A 122 -23.27 3.77 4.65
CA VAL A 122 -23.89 5.10 4.50
C VAL A 122 -23.46 5.68 3.15
N VAL A 123 -24.45 6.01 2.31
CA VAL A 123 -24.20 6.63 1.00
C VAL A 123 -24.50 8.13 1.08
N ARG A 124 -23.62 8.95 0.50
CA ARG A 124 -23.79 10.42 0.41
C ARG A 124 -23.47 10.92 -0.99
N GLY A 125 -24.16 12.00 -1.38
CA GLY A 125 -23.94 12.67 -2.69
C GLY A 125 -24.74 12.07 -3.85
N ASN A 126 -25.63 11.11 -3.57
CA ASN A 126 -26.49 10.47 -4.55
C ASN A 126 -27.83 11.23 -4.70
N GLU A 127 -27.83 12.37 -5.37
CA GLU A 127 -29.05 13.17 -5.55
C GLU A 127 -30.05 12.54 -6.53
N ARG A 128 -29.56 11.90 -7.58
CA ARG A 128 -30.35 11.28 -8.66
C ARG A 128 -30.29 9.77 -8.64
N THR A 129 -29.15 9.21 -8.21
CA THR A 129 -28.93 7.77 -8.19
C THR A 129 -29.48 7.15 -6.92
N ARG A 130 -30.18 6.05 -7.04
CA ARG A 130 -30.74 5.34 -5.88
C ARG A 130 -29.61 4.66 -5.08
N ASP A 131 -29.67 4.74 -3.75
CA ASP A 131 -28.76 4.05 -2.81
C ASP A 131 -28.43 2.62 -3.22
N LYS A 132 -29.46 1.86 -3.64
CA LYS A 132 -29.30 0.45 -4.04
C LYS A 132 -28.27 0.25 -5.15
N VAL A 133 -28.14 1.19 -6.08
CA VAL A 133 -27.19 1.10 -7.19
C VAL A 133 -25.76 1.24 -6.65
N VAL A 134 -25.56 2.22 -5.78
CA VAL A 134 -24.25 2.50 -5.16
C VAL A 134 -23.81 1.34 -4.27
N ARG A 135 -24.69 0.87 -3.37
CA ARG A 135 -24.41 -0.26 -2.47
C ARG A 135 -24.04 -1.54 -3.22
N ARG A 136 -24.71 -1.79 -4.35
CA ARG A 136 -24.44 -2.97 -5.19
C ARG A 136 -23.06 -2.92 -5.84
N ALA A 137 -22.56 -1.74 -6.16
CA ALA A 137 -21.24 -1.57 -6.77
C ALA A 137 -20.11 -1.75 -5.75
N VAL A 138 -20.35 -1.47 -4.46
CA VAL A 138 -19.35 -1.53 -3.39
C VAL A 138 -19.18 -2.94 -2.84
N GLU A 139 -20.20 -3.78 -2.84
CA GLU A 139 -20.18 -5.18 -2.37
C GLU A 139 -19.69 -5.38 -0.94
N LEU A 140 -19.90 -4.40 -0.07
CA LEU A 140 -19.71 -4.47 1.37
C LEU A 140 -21.07 -4.44 2.06
N PHE A 141 -21.34 -5.47 2.85
CA PHE A 141 -22.63 -5.61 3.53
C PHE A 141 -22.44 -5.57 5.05
N PRO A 142 -23.45 -5.08 5.80
CA PRO A 142 -23.39 -5.12 7.27
C PRO A 142 -23.09 -6.52 7.78
N ASP A 143 -22.32 -6.58 8.85
CA ASP A 143 -21.83 -7.79 9.54
C ASP A 143 -20.78 -8.62 8.79
N ASP A 144 -20.50 -8.33 7.52
CA ASP A 144 -19.39 -8.97 6.81
C ASP A 144 -18.04 -8.53 7.39
N VAL A 145 -17.01 -9.35 7.20
CA VAL A 145 -15.63 -8.94 7.42
C VAL A 145 -15.27 -7.83 6.44
N TYR A 146 -14.73 -6.72 6.94
CA TYR A 146 -14.32 -5.61 6.08
C TYR A 146 -13.22 -6.05 5.12
N ASN A 147 -13.38 -5.76 3.84
CA ASN A 147 -12.39 -6.12 2.83
C ASN A 147 -11.92 -4.87 2.08
N LEU A 148 -10.65 -4.50 2.30
CA LEU A 148 -10.05 -3.31 1.67
C LEU A 148 -9.97 -3.41 0.15
N THR A 149 -9.79 -4.60 -0.39
CA THR A 149 -9.74 -4.80 -1.84
C THR A 149 -11.12 -4.56 -2.45
N LYS A 150 -12.19 -5.12 -1.86
CA LYS A 150 -13.58 -4.85 -2.29
C LYS A 150 -13.94 -3.36 -2.17
N ALA A 151 -13.49 -2.67 -1.12
CA ALA A 151 -13.72 -1.23 -0.98
C ALA A 151 -13.12 -0.45 -2.16
N LYS A 152 -11.88 -0.74 -2.54
CA LYS A 152 -11.19 -0.11 -3.69
C LYS A 152 -11.84 -0.48 -5.02
N GLU A 153 -12.15 -1.76 -5.22
CA GLU A 153 -12.89 -2.23 -6.40
C GLU A 153 -14.25 -1.54 -6.53
N GLY A 154 -14.95 -1.35 -5.40
CA GLY A 154 -16.20 -0.60 -5.34
C GLY A 154 -16.03 0.86 -5.80
N GLU A 155 -14.98 1.53 -5.37
CA GLU A 155 -14.65 2.88 -5.88
C GLU A 155 -14.39 2.89 -7.38
N GLU A 156 -13.60 1.92 -7.87
CA GLU A 156 -13.28 1.78 -9.29
C GLU A 156 -14.54 1.46 -10.12
N ASN A 157 -15.38 0.55 -9.64
CA ASN A 157 -16.64 0.20 -10.28
C ASN A 157 -17.58 1.41 -10.39
N LEU A 158 -17.70 2.21 -9.33
CA LEU A 158 -18.51 3.43 -9.34
C LEU A 158 -17.96 4.43 -10.37
N ARG A 159 -16.66 4.66 -10.39
CA ARG A 159 -16.03 5.58 -11.37
C ARG A 159 -16.17 5.06 -12.81
N ALA A 160 -16.07 3.76 -13.03
CA ALA A 160 -16.18 3.14 -14.35
C ALA A 160 -17.57 3.31 -14.99
N THR A 161 -18.63 3.54 -14.18
CA THR A 161 -19.98 3.82 -14.71
C THR A 161 -20.09 5.12 -15.49
N GLN A 162 -19.13 6.04 -15.33
CA GLN A 162 -19.15 7.41 -15.88
C GLN A 162 -20.35 8.28 -15.41
N ILE A 163 -21.18 7.74 -14.53
CA ILE A 163 -22.27 8.47 -13.87
C ILE A 163 -21.71 9.37 -12.78
N PHE A 164 -20.62 8.92 -12.13
CA PHE A 164 -19.97 9.62 -11.04
C PHE A 164 -18.66 10.24 -11.48
N GLN A 165 -18.45 11.51 -11.11
CA GLN A 165 -17.20 12.22 -11.32
C GLN A 165 -16.13 11.75 -10.32
N SER A 166 -16.55 11.48 -9.08
CA SER A 166 -15.72 10.92 -8.03
C SER A 166 -16.50 9.91 -7.19
N ALA A 167 -15.76 8.94 -6.63
CA ALA A 167 -16.27 7.98 -5.67
C ALA A 167 -15.17 7.68 -4.63
N SER A 168 -15.56 7.57 -3.36
CA SER A 168 -14.70 7.20 -2.25
C SER A 168 -15.44 6.25 -1.31
N VAL A 169 -14.77 5.19 -0.86
CA VAL A 169 -15.29 4.19 0.06
C VAL A 169 -14.33 4.08 1.24
N VAL A 170 -14.70 4.62 2.38
CA VAL A 170 -13.82 4.68 3.55
C VAL A 170 -14.47 4.11 4.80
N PRO A 171 -13.69 3.41 5.67
CA PRO A 171 -14.16 3.02 6.99
C PRO A 171 -14.24 4.26 7.89
N VAL A 172 -15.32 4.40 8.67
CA VAL A 172 -15.52 5.50 9.61
C VAL A 172 -16.00 4.98 10.97
N GLY A 173 -15.78 5.77 12.01
CA GLY A 173 -16.14 5.41 13.39
C GLY A 173 -14.95 4.84 14.15
N ASP A 174 -15.14 4.65 15.46
CA ASP A 174 -14.12 4.28 16.45
C ASP A 174 -14.53 3.07 17.31
N GLN A 175 -15.68 2.45 17.01
CA GLN A 175 -16.17 1.29 17.76
C GLN A 175 -15.20 0.12 17.56
N PRO A 176 -14.72 -0.55 18.64
CA PRO A 176 -13.86 -1.71 18.53
C PRO A 176 -14.45 -2.80 17.64
N GLY A 177 -13.64 -3.37 16.75
CA GLY A 177 -14.02 -4.46 15.86
C GLY A 177 -15.06 -4.12 14.78
N VAL A 178 -15.59 -2.89 14.72
CA VAL A 178 -16.62 -2.50 13.76
C VAL A 178 -16.32 -1.14 13.15
N ARG A 179 -16.51 -0.99 11.84
CA ARG A 179 -16.50 0.31 11.14
C ARG A 179 -17.70 0.46 10.24
N ASP A 180 -18.36 1.60 10.32
CA ASP A 180 -19.33 2.02 9.31
C ASP A 180 -18.58 2.29 7.99
N VAL A 181 -19.21 2.02 6.86
CA VAL A 181 -18.66 2.30 5.54
C VAL A 181 -19.31 3.56 5.00
N LEU A 182 -18.54 4.62 4.86
CA LEU A 182 -18.99 5.85 4.21
C LEU A 182 -18.64 5.82 2.72
N VAL A 183 -19.67 5.78 1.89
CA VAL A 183 -19.54 5.89 0.43
C VAL A 183 -19.91 7.32 0.04
N THR A 184 -18.94 8.08 -0.41
CA THR A 184 -19.18 9.46 -0.91
C THR A 184 -19.01 9.45 -2.42
N ILE A 185 -20.02 9.94 -3.12
CA ILE A 185 -20.02 10.06 -4.58
C ILE A 185 -20.35 11.49 -4.99
N ASP A 186 -19.85 11.88 -6.17
CA ASP A 186 -20.19 13.13 -6.83
C ASP A 186 -20.75 12.80 -8.22
N GLU A 187 -22.01 13.17 -8.45
CA GLU A 187 -22.71 12.88 -9.70
C GLU A 187 -22.27 13.82 -10.82
N SER A 188 -21.92 13.27 -11.96
CA SER A 188 -21.54 14.03 -13.13
C SER A 188 -22.73 14.84 -13.67
N GLN A 189 -22.54 16.15 -13.86
CA GLN A 189 -23.59 17.04 -14.41
C GLN A 189 -24.03 16.66 -15.83
N LYS A 190 -23.26 15.81 -16.54
CA LYS A 190 -23.54 15.40 -17.92
C LYS A 190 -24.52 14.20 -18.03
N ALA A 191 -24.90 13.58 -16.95
CA ALA A 191 -25.84 12.43 -16.97
C ALA A 191 -27.31 12.83 -17.02
N GLY A 192 -27.69 13.76 -17.88
CA GLY A 192 -29.05 14.28 -17.89
C GLY A 192 -29.54 14.92 -19.18
N ASN A 193 -29.16 14.39 -20.35
CA ASN A 193 -29.85 14.70 -21.60
C ASN A 193 -29.96 13.43 -22.44
N PHE A 194 -31.00 12.64 -22.14
CA PHE A 194 -31.61 11.69 -23.06
C PHE A 194 -33.12 11.90 -23.05
#